data_ac37d7850f4cc5ad72e13d195aa1d173
#
_entry.id   ac37d7850f4cc5ad72e13d195aa1d173
#
_cell.length_a   1.000
_cell.length_b   1.000
_cell.length_c   1.000
_cell.angle_alpha   90.00
_cell.angle_beta   90.00
_cell.angle_gamma   90.00
#
_symmetry.space_group_name_H-M   'P 1'
#
loop_
_entity.id
_entity.type
_entity.pdbx_description
1 polymer ?
#
loop_
_entity_poly.entity_id
_entity_poly.type
_entity_poly.pdbx_seq_one_letter_code
_entity_poly.pdbx_strand_id
1 'polypeptide(L)'
;MSAGWQPEQFSDPNAFLDYVKLHRPTVAIIDVWMPLMNGLEVQSRVNQLSPSTRIIMFTGKDDPLVRSTSLKAGASAFFTKPFDDEEFLTAVRFALSAM
;
A
#
# COMPACT_ATOMS: atom_id res chain seq x y z
N MET A 1 -7.58 -1.61 2.69
CA MET A 1 -6.48 -0.63 2.84
C MET A 1 -6.25 -0.32 4.30
N SER A 2 -5.00 -0.19 4.69
CA SER A 2 -4.61 0.19 6.05
C SER A 2 -3.50 1.20 6.00
N ALA A 3 -3.42 2.10 6.98
CA ALA A 3 -2.41 3.15 7.04
C ALA A 3 -1.88 3.30 8.47
N GLY A 4 -0.54 3.42 8.61
CA GLY A 4 0.13 3.56 9.89
C GLY A 4 0.26 2.25 10.65
N TRP A 5 0.84 2.31 11.86
CA TRP A 5 1.02 1.11 12.68
C TRP A 5 -0.26 0.73 13.43
N GLN A 6 -1.03 1.71 13.89
CA GLN A 6 -2.39 1.45 14.35
C GLN A 6 -3.27 1.36 13.12
N PRO A 7 -3.76 0.15 12.76
CA PRO A 7 -4.39 -0.02 11.46
C PRO A 7 -5.76 0.65 11.44
N GLU A 8 -5.85 1.68 10.61
CA GLU A 8 -7.12 2.20 10.14
C GLU A 8 -7.46 1.48 8.85
N GLN A 9 -8.63 0.91 8.76
CA GLN A 9 -9.07 0.18 7.58
C GLN A 9 -10.13 0.96 6.81
N PHE A 10 -9.97 0.98 5.50
CA PHE A 10 -10.88 1.70 4.60
C PHE A 10 -11.36 0.78 3.50
N SER A 11 -12.64 0.75 3.25
CA SER A 11 -13.23 0.08 2.09
C SER A 11 -13.46 1.05 0.94
N ASP A 12 -13.50 2.34 1.23
CA ASP A 12 -13.67 3.41 0.24
C ASP A 12 -12.32 4.05 -0.06
N PRO A 13 -11.82 3.95 -1.31
CA PRO A 13 -10.55 4.57 -1.68
C PRO A 13 -10.50 6.07 -1.46
N ASN A 14 -11.62 6.77 -1.64
CA ASN A 14 -11.65 8.22 -1.43
C ASN A 14 -11.49 8.58 0.04
N ALA A 15 -12.13 7.83 0.93
CA ALA A 15 -11.96 8.02 2.37
C ALA A 15 -10.51 7.74 2.80
N PHE A 16 -9.89 6.71 2.22
CA PHE A 16 -8.50 6.40 2.47
C PHE A 16 -7.58 7.54 2.02
N LEU A 17 -7.81 8.06 0.83
CA LEU A 17 -6.97 9.15 0.30
C LEU A 17 -7.12 10.44 1.12
N ASP A 18 -8.33 10.74 1.58
CA ASP A 18 -8.55 11.87 2.49
C ASP A 18 -7.78 11.71 3.79
N TYR A 19 -7.79 10.49 4.35
CA TYR A 19 -7.01 10.18 5.54
C TYR A 19 -5.50 10.36 5.30
N VAL A 20 -5.00 9.86 4.18
CA VAL A 20 -3.57 9.97 3.82
C VAL A 20 -3.18 11.44 3.69
N LYS A 21 -4.00 12.23 3.03
CA LYS A 21 -3.73 13.66 2.85
C LYS A 21 -3.65 14.39 4.19
N LEU A 22 -4.53 14.05 5.12
CA LEU A 22 -4.62 14.73 6.41
C LEU A 22 -3.55 14.25 7.40
N HIS A 23 -3.31 12.94 7.47
CA HIS A 23 -2.48 12.34 8.51
C HIS A 23 -1.07 11.94 8.05
N ARG A 24 -0.85 11.79 6.74
CA ARG A 24 0.44 11.41 6.16
C ARG A 24 1.06 10.22 6.90
N PRO A 25 0.42 9.04 6.85
CA PRO A 25 0.89 7.87 7.60
C PRO A 25 2.27 7.43 7.15
N THR A 26 2.99 6.77 8.05
CA THR A 26 4.32 6.23 7.74
C THR A 26 4.22 5.10 6.72
N VAL A 27 3.22 4.23 6.85
CA VAL A 27 3.02 3.06 5.99
C VAL A 27 1.57 2.98 5.56
N ALA A 28 1.36 2.67 4.29
CA ALA A 28 0.05 2.35 3.73
C ALA A 28 0.10 0.96 3.09
N ILE A 29 -0.90 0.14 3.39
CA ILE A 29 -1.03 -1.19 2.83
C ILE A 29 -2.23 -1.19 1.89
N ILE A 30 -2.00 -1.51 0.62
CA ILE A 30 -2.97 -1.33 -0.45
C ILE A 30 -3.19 -2.63 -1.20
N ASP A 31 -4.46 -3.03 -1.35
CA ASP A 31 -4.86 -4.14 -2.23
C ASP A 31 -4.94 -3.62 -3.67
N VAL A 32 -4.32 -4.34 -4.60
CA VAL A 32 -4.35 -3.98 -6.02
C VAL A 32 -5.78 -4.01 -6.57
N TRP A 33 -6.56 -5.02 -6.18
CA TRP A 33 -7.89 -5.22 -6.74
C TRP A 33 -8.97 -4.78 -5.75
N MET A 34 -9.50 -3.59 -5.97
CA MET A 34 -10.56 -3.01 -5.16
C MET A 34 -11.75 -2.66 -6.03
N PRO A 35 -13.00 -2.69 -5.47
CA PRO A 35 -14.20 -2.47 -6.27
C PRO A 35 -14.29 -1.11 -6.95
N LEU A 36 -13.83 -0.04 -6.30
CA LEU A 36 -14.07 1.33 -6.74
C LEU A 36 -12.88 1.96 -7.44
N MET A 37 -11.67 1.47 -7.18
CA MET A 37 -10.46 2.07 -7.72
C MET A 37 -9.34 1.03 -7.74
N ASN A 38 -8.60 0.98 -8.83
CA ASN A 38 -7.44 0.11 -8.94
C ASN A 38 -6.35 0.55 -7.94
N GLY A 39 -5.73 -0.41 -7.26
CA GLY A 39 -4.69 -0.12 -6.28
C GLY A 39 -3.49 0.61 -6.84
N LEU A 40 -3.16 0.43 -8.12
CA LEU A 40 -2.09 1.19 -8.76
C LEU A 40 -2.43 2.68 -8.84
N GLU A 41 -3.68 3.01 -9.07
CA GLU A 41 -4.13 4.40 -9.06
C GLU A 41 -4.09 4.97 -7.64
N VAL A 42 -4.51 4.20 -6.65
CA VAL A 42 -4.42 4.61 -5.24
C VAL A 42 -2.96 4.86 -4.88
N GLN A 43 -2.05 3.97 -5.27
CA GLN A 43 -0.61 4.15 -5.05
C GLN A 43 -0.12 5.47 -5.63
N SER A 44 -0.49 5.76 -6.87
CA SER A 44 -0.08 6.99 -7.55
C SER A 44 -0.56 8.22 -6.78
N ARG A 45 -1.79 8.21 -6.30
CA ARG A 45 -2.34 9.32 -5.53
C ARG A 45 -1.68 9.47 -4.17
N VAL A 46 -1.39 8.38 -3.48
CA VAL A 46 -0.65 8.41 -2.22
C VAL A 46 0.74 9.01 -2.43
N ASN A 47 1.43 8.63 -3.51
CA ASN A 47 2.73 9.20 -3.83
C ASN A 47 2.67 10.71 -4.02
N GLN A 48 1.58 11.22 -4.58
CA GLN A 48 1.39 12.66 -4.76
C GLN A 48 1.02 13.37 -3.46
N LEU A 49 0.12 12.78 -2.68
CA LEU A 49 -0.42 13.41 -1.47
C LEU A 49 0.55 13.31 -0.28
N SER A 50 1.30 12.24 -0.19
CA SER A 50 2.18 11.95 0.93
C SER A 50 3.41 11.19 0.44
N PRO A 51 4.38 11.90 -0.18
CA PRO A 51 5.56 11.23 -0.77
C PRO A 51 6.40 10.43 0.24
N SER A 52 6.31 10.76 1.51
CA SER A 52 7.05 10.05 2.56
C SER A 52 6.39 8.76 3.02
N THR A 53 5.13 8.53 2.67
CA THR A 53 4.42 7.30 3.04
C THR A 53 5.02 6.12 2.29
N ARG A 54 5.44 5.09 3.02
CA ARG A 54 5.91 3.83 2.44
C ARG A 54 4.72 2.98 2.09
N ILE A 55 4.72 2.42 0.87
CA ILE A 55 3.57 1.68 0.36
C ILE A 55 3.93 0.21 0.25
N ILE A 56 3.09 -0.64 0.83
CA ILE A 56 3.14 -2.09 0.67
C ILE A 56 1.89 -2.50 -0.10
N MET A 57 2.10 -3.15 -1.23
CA MET A 57 1.03 -3.61 -2.10
C MET A 57 0.82 -5.11 -1.92
N PHE A 58 -0.43 -5.56 -2.06
CA PHE A 58 -0.72 -6.98 -2.11
C PHE A 58 -1.83 -7.26 -3.11
N THR A 59 -1.89 -8.50 -3.60
CA THR A 59 -2.88 -8.93 -4.57
C THR A 59 -3.21 -10.41 -4.38
N GLY A 60 -4.45 -10.78 -4.68
CA GLY A 60 -4.85 -12.17 -4.76
C GLY A 60 -4.58 -12.81 -6.12
N LYS A 61 -4.14 -12.03 -7.09
CA LYS A 61 -3.93 -12.51 -8.46
C LYS A 61 -2.55 -12.07 -8.94
N ASP A 62 -1.70 -13.04 -9.25
CA ASP A 62 -0.36 -12.77 -9.73
C ASP A 62 -0.41 -12.22 -11.16
N ASP A 63 0.18 -11.05 -11.32
CA ASP A 63 0.31 -10.39 -12.62
C ASP A 63 1.69 -9.69 -12.64
N PRO A 64 2.63 -10.22 -13.42
CA PRO A 64 4.00 -9.68 -13.45
C PRO A 64 4.06 -8.22 -13.89
N LEU A 65 3.15 -7.80 -14.78
CA LEU A 65 3.11 -6.40 -15.22
C LEU A 65 2.66 -5.47 -14.09
N VAL A 66 1.64 -5.87 -13.35
CA VAL A 66 1.17 -5.11 -12.19
C VAL A 66 2.26 -5.00 -11.13
N ARG A 67 2.93 -6.11 -10.84
CA ARG A 67 4.05 -6.13 -9.89
C ARG A 67 5.15 -5.17 -10.33
N SER A 68 5.58 -5.27 -11.58
CA SER A 68 6.64 -4.42 -12.12
C SER A 68 6.25 -2.95 -12.07
N THR A 69 5.02 -2.61 -12.46
CA THR A 69 4.52 -1.24 -12.44
C THR A 69 4.51 -0.67 -11.03
N SER A 70 4.02 -1.45 -10.06
CA SER A 70 3.96 -1.02 -8.67
C SER A 70 5.35 -0.79 -8.08
N LEU A 71 6.29 -1.70 -8.32
CA LEU A 71 7.65 -1.58 -7.80
C LEU A 71 8.38 -0.40 -8.45
N LYS A 72 8.21 -0.19 -9.74
CA LYS A 72 8.78 0.98 -10.42
C LYS A 72 8.19 2.29 -9.93
N ALA A 73 6.95 2.27 -9.48
CA ALA A 73 6.31 3.45 -8.90
C ALA A 73 6.70 3.68 -7.43
N GLY A 74 7.60 2.87 -6.90
CA GLY A 74 8.19 3.09 -5.58
C GLY A 74 7.59 2.29 -4.43
N ALA A 75 6.80 1.25 -4.71
CA ALA A 75 6.31 0.39 -3.63
C ALA A 75 7.49 -0.23 -2.88
N SER A 76 7.42 -0.20 -1.55
CA SER A 76 8.46 -0.79 -0.69
C SER A 76 8.45 -2.31 -0.77
N ALA A 77 7.28 -2.91 -0.98
CA ALA A 77 7.13 -4.36 -1.12
C ALA A 77 5.86 -4.67 -1.88
N PHE A 78 5.83 -5.86 -2.49
CA PHE A 78 4.68 -6.35 -3.23
C PHE A 78 4.49 -7.84 -2.93
N PHE A 79 3.30 -8.22 -2.46
CA PHE A 79 3.00 -9.60 -2.08
C PHE A 79 1.83 -10.16 -2.90
N THR A 80 1.93 -11.43 -3.26
CA THR A 80 0.84 -12.17 -3.90
C THR A 80 0.31 -13.21 -2.91
N LYS A 81 -1.00 -13.21 -2.70
CA LYS A 81 -1.65 -14.19 -1.80
C LYS A 81 -1.64 -15.60 -2.44
N PRO A 82 -1.46 -16.66 -1.66
CA PRO A 82 -1.11 -16.64 -0.24
C PRO A 82 0.34 -16.24 -0.02
N PHE A 83 0.61 -15.43 0.99
CA PHE A 83 1.97 -15.04 1.34
C PHE A 83 2.25 -15.38 2.80
N ASP A 84 3.54 -15.47 3.13
CA ASP A 84 3.99 -15.75 4.48
C ASP A 84 3.73 -14.54 5.38
N ASP A 85 3.01 -14.75 6.48
CA ASP A 85 2.67 -13.68 7.41
C ASP A 85 3.93 -13.05 8.02
N GLU A 86 4.96 -13.84 8.30
CA GLU A 86 6.21 -13.30 8.85
C GLU A 86 6.95 -12.43 7.84
N GLU A 87 6.98 -12.83 6.58
CA GLU A 87 7.58 -12.00 5.53
C GLU A 87 6.83 -10.67 5.41
N PHE A 88 5.51 -10.72 5.46
CA PHE A 88 4.69 -9.52 5.39
C PHE A 88 4.96 -8.61 6.58
N LEU A 89 4.95 -9.15 7.80
CA LEU A 89 5.22 -8.38 9.01
C LEU A 89 6.63 -7.80 9.02
N THR A 90 7.60 -8.55 8.52
CA THR A 90 8.97 -8.06 8.38
C THR A 90 9.03 -6.86 7.44
N ALA A 91 8.30 -6.91 6.31
CA ALA A 91 8.24 -5.79 5.38
C ALA A 91 7.60 -4.55 6.03
N VAL A 92 6.53 -4.74 6.81
CA VAL A 92 5.89 -3.66 7.55
C VAL A 92 6.85 -3.03 8.55
N ARG A 93 7.54 -3.85 9.35
CA ARG A 93 8.51 -3.36 10.33
C ARG A 93 9.64 -2.59 9.66
N PHE A 94 10.14 -3.11 8.55
CA PHE A 94 11.19 -2.44 7.80
C PHE A 94 10.72 -1.08 7.29
N ALA A 95 9.51 -1.02 6.74
CA ALA A 95 8.94 0.23 6.24
C ALA A 95 8.73 1.25 7.36
N LEU A 96 8.33 0.79 8.55
CA LEU A 96 8.13 1.67 9.71
C LEU A 96 9.45 2.21 10.26
N SER A 97 10.53 1.47 10.17
CA SER A 97 11.82 1.82 10.75
C SER A 97 12.78 2.49 9.77
N ALA A 98 12.49 2.47 8.49
CA ALA A 98 13.38 2.97 7.43
C ALA A 98 13.24 4.49 7.22
N MET A 99 13.39 5.22 8.30
CA MET A 99 13.24 6.68 8.26
C MET A 99 14.60 7.36 8.45
#